data_4507413bf55cfb62f61b531edaa3c1b2
#
_entry.id   4507413bf55cfb62f61b531edaa3c1b2
#
_cell.length_a   1.000
_cell.length_b   1.000
_cell.length_c   1.000
_cell.angle_alpha   90.00
_cell.angle_beta   90.00
_cell.angle_gamma   90.00
#
_symmetry.space_group_name_H-M   'P 1'
#
loop_
_entity.id
_entity.type
_entity.pdbx_description
1 polymer ?
#
loop_
_entity_poly.entity_id
_entity_poly.type
_entity_poly.pdbx_seq_one_letter_code
_entity_poly.pdbx_strand_id
1 'polypeptide(L)'
;MRRALKWLIGIGAVVAVLLVVAAIALPRLVDTPRVQAMIASSAAQAIGRPVKFESLSVRLFPLPAVELHNLEVAEDPQFGTSPFLTLETGRVYLRLRPLFSGRVEFGNITLERPRIALIQHADGHLNVASLAPASESRTASRPGRSGGGGAGGAAAAVVSQVKIVGGAVTYVALGKGTAPTPYRIESLDLTLTSQASQLNVKGTLRVNPGDLLVRLTDGVVALNGTRAPLEAPLRGRVGIEGKDIEPLVAAAGPTPAIAGPIKGDLTLGGTLGAPRASGTVELASLRVTKTAAGCPEPKRRTLSLGALKLAGASWDGERLQSRPTTTSLAGGTISTNLTATLDRGVHVQLGELTIKGLPAEKVLVDFLCEGYAVAGPLDLTGGLSASASDLWNTLDGAGRLKLGPGRVVGPQALALIDTLTHITGAVSSVLAADVPRGLTSSPVDFESITGTYQITNGVVTTRDLLYTSRAIKVGVVGNYGLASGRMNLDLRVQHARGELRAHLAGSAASPTIKVDPSSVTTNVSREELETGVQDLLKRFRRR
;
A
#
# COMPACT_ATOMS: atom_id res chain seq x y z
N MET A 1 -58.34 32.51 41.61
CA MET A 1 -57.00 32.37 41.00
C MET A 1 -55.89 31.97 41.98
N ARG A 2 -55.73 32.61 43.13
CA ARG A 2 -54.62 32.33 44.10
C ARG A 2 -54.64 30.93 44.73
N ARG A 3 -55.79 30.23 44.83
CA ARG A 3 -55.85 28.84 45.34
C ARG A 3 -55.40 27.83 44.32
N ALA A 4 -55.76 27.96 42.99
CA ALA A 4 -55.32 27.09 41.93
C ALA A 4 -53.80 27.16 41.70
N LEU A 5 -53.18 28.36 41.84
CA LEU A 5 -51.75 28.54 41.73
C LEU A 5 -50.96 27.81 42.84
N LYS A 6 -51.49 27.84 44.09
CA LYS A 6 -50.89 27.14 45.24
C LYS A 6 -50.94 25.62 45.06
N TRP A 7 -52.04 25.10 44.48
CA TRP A 7 -52.16 23.66 44.12
C TRP A 7 -51.21 23.26 43.01
N LEU A 8 -51.06 24.09 41.96
CA LEU A 8 -50.09 23.85 40.88
C LEU A 8 -48.64 23.86 41.38
N ILE A 9 -48.28 24.77 42.25
CA ILE A 9 -46.94 24.83 42.89
C ILE A 9 -46.73 23.59 43.78
N GLY A 10 -47.77 23.17 44.57
CA GLY A 10 -47.69 21.97 45.39
C GLY A 10 -47.52 20.70 44.59
N ILE A 11 -48.28 20.53 43.51
CA ILE A 11 -48.13 19.38 42.58
C ILE A 11 -46.75 19.44 41.92
N GLY A 12 -46.29 20.61 41.47
CA GLY A 12 -44.95 20.78 40.89
C GLY A 12 -43.82 20.40 41.86
N ALA A 13 -43.99 20.79 43.15
CA ALA A 13 -43.01 20.42 44.18
C ALA A 13 -43.00 18.92 44.47
N VAL A 14 -44.17 18.28 44.54
CA VAL A 14 -44.27 16.80 44.71
C VAL A 14 -43.66 16.06 43.52
N VAL A 15 -43.95 16.50 42.31
CA VAL A 15 -43.35 15.90 41.08
C VAL A 15 -41.84 16.11 41.09
N ALA A 16 -41.35 17.28 41.47
CA ALA A 16 -39.91 17.54 41.57
C ALA A 16 -39.23 16.64 42.62
N VAL A 17 -39.84 16.46 43.79
CA VAL A 17 -39.35 15.53 44.83
C VAL A 17 -39.36 14.10 44.35
N LEU A 18 -40.43 13.64 43.67
CA LEU A 18 -40.50 12.29 43.09
C LEU A 18 -39.42 12.08 42.01
N LEU A 19 -39.15 13.08 41.18
CA LEU A 19 -38.08 13.01 40.19
C LEU A 19 -36.70 12.97 40.85
N VAL A 20 -36.47 13.73 41.93
CA VAL A 20 -35.22 13.69 42.70
C VAL A 20 -35.05 12.33 43.40
N VAL A 21 -36.09 11.79 44.01
CA VAL A 21 -36.07 10.48 44.65
C VAL A 21 -35.83 9.39 43.58
N ALA A 22 -36.51 9.46 42.45
CA ALA A 22 -36.26 8.54 41.32
C ALA A 22 -34.83 8.68 40.80
N ALA A 23 -34.30 9.88 40.66
CA ALA A 23 -32.91 10.12 40.20
C ALA A 23 -31.86 9.52 41.14
N ILE A 24 -32.17 9.42 42.44
CA ILE A 24 -31.27 8.86 43.45
C ILE A 24 -31.49 7.34 43.63
N ALA A 25 -32.73 6.87 43.56
CA ALA A 25 -33.08 5.48 43.82
C ALA A 25 -32.90 4.57 42.61
N LEU A 26 -33.27 5.02 41.40
CA LEU A 26 -33.17 4.22 40.17
C LEU A 26 -31.73 3.72 39.87
N PRO A 27 -30.70 4.58 39.97
CA PRO A 27 -29.34 4.10 39.74
C PRO A 27 -28.93 2.96 40.69
N ARG A 28 -29.31 3.05 41.94
CA ARG A 28 -29.00 2.04 42.96
C ARG A 28 -29.76 0.72 42.78
N LEU A 29 -30.97 0.79 42.21
CA LEU A 29 -31.79 -0.39 41.92
C LEU A 29 -31.33 -1.11 40.63
N VAL A 30 -30.81 -0.37 39.66
CA VAL A 30 -30.37 -0.90 38.36
C VAL A 30 -28.95 -1.44 38.45
N ASP A 31 -28.08 -0.85 39.25
CA ASP A 31 -26.70 -1.29 39.42
C ASP A 31 -26.57 -2.44 40.45
N THR A 32 -27.46 -3.44 40.33
CA THR A 32 -27.40 -4.63 41.19
C THR A 32 -26.70 -5.78 40.43
N PRO A 33 -25.94 -6.64 41.14
CA PRO A 33 -25.24 -7.76 40.49
C PRO A 33 -26.15 -8.69 39.66
N ARG A 34 -27.44 -8.80 40.06
CA ARG A 34 -28.43 -9.59 39.30
C ARG A 34 -28.79 -8.97 37.96
N VAL A 35 -29.02 -7.66 37.93
CA VAL A 35 -29.36 -6.92 36.70
C VAL A 35 -28.15 -6.89 35.77
N GLN A 36 -26.97 -6.65 36.31
CA GLN A 36 -25.73 -6.70 35.56
C GLN A 36 -25.51 -8.08 34.90
N ALA A 37 -25.65 -9.16 35.67
CA ALA A 37 -25.50 -10.54 35.16
C ALA A 37 -26.53 -10.87 34.08
N MET A 38 -27.79 -10.42 34.22
CA MET A 38 -28.85 -10.63 33.24
C MET A 38 -28.55 -9.86 31.92
N ILE A 39 -28.10 -8.63 32.00
CA ILE A 39 -27.73 -7.83 30.82
C ILE A 39 -26.49 -8.43 30.15
N ALA A 40 -25.46 -8.78 30.93
CA ALA A 40 -24.25 -9.40 30.40
C ALA A 40 -24.55 -10.72 29.69
N SER A 41 -25.40 -11.58 30.28
CA SER A 41 -25.79 -12.85 29.66
C SER A 41 -26.60 -12.67 28.38
N SER A 42 -27.53 -11.70 28.38
CA SER A 42 -28.33 -11.38 27.16
C SER A 42 -27.45 -10.82 26.04
N ALA A 43 -26.52 -9.93 26.38
CA ALA A 43 -25.55 -9.39 25.44
C ALA A 43 -24.60 -10.49 24.91
N ALA A 44 -24.13 -11.36 25.79
CA ALA A 44 -23.28 -12.50 25.39
C ALA A 44 -24.02 -13.47 24.45
N GLN A 45 -25.29 -13.74 24.68
CA GLN A 45 -26.11 -14.55 23.78
C GLN A 45 -26.32 -13.87 22.41
N ALA A 46 -26.53 -12.56 22.39
CA ALA A 46 -26.71 -11.80 21.15
C ALA A 46 -25.43 -11.68 20.30
N ILE A 47 -24.28 -11.56 20.96
CA ILE A 47 -22.97 -11.37 20.30
C ILE A 47 -22.28 -12.72 20.02
N GLY A 48 -22.65 -13.76 20.75
CA GLY A 48 -22.00 -15.08 20.69
C GLY A 48 -20.69 -15.16 21.48
N ARG A 49 -20.37 -14.13 22.30
CA ARG A 49 -19.13 -14.05 23.08
C ARG A 49 -19.37 -13.53 24.49
N PRO A 50 -18.56 -13.92 25.49
CA PRO A 50 -18.67 -13.40 26.85
C PRO A 50 -18.54 -11.86 26.88
N VAL A 51 -19.49 -11.23 27.58
CA VAL A 51 -19.53 -9.79 27.78
C VAL A 51 -19.43 -9.49 29.27
N LYS A 52 -18.58 -8.54 29.63
CA LYS A 52 -18.40 -8.00 30.98
C LYS A 52 -18.48 -6.49 30.94
N PHE A 53 -18.92 -5.89 32.02
CA PHE A 53 -18.84 -4.42 32.22
C PHE A 53 -18.72 -4.13 33.73
N GLU A 54 -18.15 -2.99 34.05
CA GLU A 54 -17.85 -2.61 35.45
C GLU A 54 -19.11 -2.10 36.18
N SER A 55 -19.86 -1.19 35.55
CA SER A 55 -21.03 -0.60 36.16
C SER A 55 -22.10 -0.21 35.15
N LEU A 56 -23.33 -0.12 35.65
CA LEU A 56 -24.50 0.31 34.92
C LEU A 56 -25.14 1.50 35.69
N SER A 57 -25.35 2.60 35.00
CA SER A 57 -26.02 3.77 35.59
C SER A 57 -27.18 4.25 34.74
N VAL A 58 -28.16 4.86 35.37
CA VAL A 58 -29.30 5.47 34.69
C VAL A 58 -29.26 6.99 34.91
N ARG A 59 -29.20 7.73 33.81
CA ARG A 59 -29.30 9.17 33.79
C ARG A 59 -30.72 9.56 33.38
N LEU A 60 -31.36 10.43 34.12
CA LEU A 60 -32.73 10.87 33.83
C LEU A 60 -32.78 12.24 33.14
N PHE A 61 -31.80 13.09 33.35
CA PHE A 61 -31.77 14.45 32.81
C PHE A 61 -30.44 14.71 32.05
N PRO A 62 -30.41 15.46 30.92
CA PRO A 62 -31.55 16.12 30.25
C PRO A 62 -32.43 15.14 29.42
N LEU A 63 -31.90 13.98 29.04
CA LEU A 63 -32.64 12.91 28.38
C LEU A 63 -32.37 11.59 29.10
N PRO A 64 -33.40 10.74 29.31
CA PRO A 64 -33.23 9.48 29.98
C PRO A 64 -32.30 8.57 29.12
N ALA A 65 -31.29 8.08 29.77
CA ALA A 65 -30.30 7.19 29.15
C ALA A 65 -29.81 6.15 30.16
N VAL A 66 -29.43 5.00 29.64
CA VAL A 66 -28.68 3.98 30.35
C VAL A 66 -27.23 4.08 29.91
N GLU A 67 -26.33 4.21 30.89
CA GLU A 67 -24.88 4.27 30.65
C GLU A 67 -24.21 3.01 31.17
N LEU A 68 -23.40 2.38 30.31
CA LEU A 68 -22.53 1.26 30.65
C LEU A 68 -21.09 1.75 30.67
N HIS A 69 -20.35 1.37 31.71
CA HIS A 69 -18.96 1.76 31.87
C HIS A 69 -18.04 0.54 31.76
N ASN A 70 -16.90 0.72 31.07
CA ASN A 70 -15.83 -0.27 30.89
C ASN A 70 -16.36 -1.64 30.44
N LEU A 71 -17.09 -1.63 29.31
CA LEU A 71 -17.58 -2.85 28.68
C LEU A 71 -16.43 -3.56 27.94
N GLU A 72 -16.32 -4.86 28.15
CA GLU A 72 -15.40 -5.74 27.45
C GLU A 72 -16.16 -6.89 26.81
N VAL A 73 -15.86 -7.15 25.54
CA VAL A 73 -16.26 -8.36 24.80
C VAL A 73 -15.03 -9.22 24.62
N ALA A 74 -15.10 -10.46 25.10
CA ALA A 74 -13.97 -11.38 24.99
C ALA A 74 -13.66 -11.72 23.53
N GLU A 75 -12.39 -12.05 23.26
CA GLU A 75 -11.96 -12.58 21.96
C GLU A 75 -12.36 -14.06 21.83
N ASP A 76 -12.45 -14.54 20.59
CA ASP A 76 -12.48 -15.95 20.28
C ASP A 76 -11.12 -16.58 20.65
N PRO A 77 -11.08 -17.65 21.46
CA PRO A 77 -9.83 -18.26 21.89
C PRO A 77 -8.88 -18.68 20.77
N GLN A 78 -9.38 -18.87 19.54
CA GLN A 78 -8.55 -19.17 18.36
C GLN A 78 -7.71 -17.98 17.90
N PHE A 79 -8.12 -16.74 18.21
CA PHE A 79 -7.45 -15.52 17.80
C PHE A 79 -6.62 -14.86 18.91
N GLY A 80 -6.79 -15.29 20.16
CA GLY A 80 -6.00 -14.78 21.28
C GLY A 80 -6.76 -14.61 22.58
N THR A 81 -6.13 -13.94 23.55
CA THR A 81 -6.68 -13.70 24.89
C THR A 81 -7.02 -12.23 25.16
N SER A 82 -6.59 -11.33 24.29
CA SER A 82 -6.90 -9.89 24.43
C SER A 82 -8.37 -9.64 24.05
N PRO A 83 -9.08 -8.70 24.70
CA PRO A 83 -10.48 -8.42 24.37
C PRO A 83 -10.66 -8.04 22.89
N PHE A 84 -11.72 -8.57 22.26
CA PHE A 84 -12.15 -8.17 20.92
C PHE A 84 -12.60 -6.71 20.87
N LEU A 85 -13.39 -6.30 21.85
CA LEU A 85 -13.91 -4.95 22.00
C LEU A 85 -13.77 -4.48 23.45
N THR A 86 -13.23 -3.29 23.62
CA THR A 86 -13.33 -2.55 24.87
C THR A 86 -14.06 -1.23 24.61
N LEU A 87 -14.94 -0.82 25.50
CA LEU A 87 -15.72 0.41 25.37
C LEU A 87 -15.70 1.13 26.70
N GLU A 88 -15.18 2.34 26.73
CA GLU A 88 -15.10 3.13 27.96
C GLU A 88 -16.49 3.54 28.46
N THR A 89 -17.31 4.11 27.57
CA THR A 89 -18.70 4.48 27.92
C THR A 89 -19.63 4.17 26.76
N GLY A 90 -20.64 3.37 27.02
CA GLY A 90 -21.78 3.12 26.14
C GLY A 90 -23.02 3.81 26.68
N ARG A 91 -23.65 4.66 25.89
CA ARG A 91 -24.84 5.41 26.29
C ARG A 91 -26.01 5.08 25.38
N VAL A 92 -27.09 4.57 25.94
CA VAL A 92 -28.31 4.21 25.24
C VAL A 92 -29.44 5.13 25.69
N TYR A 93 -29.88 6.00 24.81
CA TYR A 93 -30.98 6.93 25.09
C TYR A 93 -32.33 6.21 24.97
N LEU A 94 -33.24 6.55 25.88
CA LEU A 94 -34.61 6.03 25.89
C LEU A 94 -35.56 7.02 25.23
N ARG A 95 -36.56 6.50 24.51
CA ARG A 95 -37.63 7.34 23.94
C ARG A 95 -38.65 7.70 25.01
N LEU A 96 -38.85 9.00 25.26
CA LEU A 96 -39.75 9.50 26.33
C LEU A 96 -41.22 9.13 26.08
N ARG A 97 -41.75 9.27 24.84
CA ARG A 97 -43.17 9.03 24.55
C ARG A 97 -43.63 7.62 24.87
N PRO A 98 -42.95 6.55 24.40
CA PRO A 98 -43.28 5.17 24.75
C PRO A 98 -43.15 4.90 26.26
N LEU A 99 -42.20 5.54 26.92
CA LEU A 99 -41.97 5.37 28.35
C LEU A 99 -43.20 5.77 29.19
N PHE A 100 -43.88 6.86 28.82
CA PHE A 100 -45.14 7.28 29.49
C PHE A 100 -46.29 6.25 29.29
N SER A 101 -46.23 5.37 28.29
CA SER A 101 -47.18 4.30 28.09
C SER A 101 -46.67 2.94 28.60
N GLY A 102 -45.64 2.95 29.45
CA GLY A 102 -45.06 1.72 30.01
C GLY A 102 -44.20 0.88 29.06
N ARG A 103 -43.92 1.39 27.88
CA ARG A 103 -43.07 0.69 26.88
C ARG A 103 -41.66 1.27 26.84
N VAL A 104 -40.67 0.41 26.95
CA VAL A 104 -39.25 0.83 26.84
C VAL A 104 -38.85 0.68 25.36
N GLU A 105 -38.62 1.82 24.71
CA GLU A 105 -38.06 1.86 23.35
C GLU A 105 -36.72 2.57 23.39
N PHE A 106 -35.72 1.93 22.75
CA PHE A 106 -34.40 2.49 22.62
C PHE A 106 -34.36 3.50 21.46
N GLY A 107 -33.65 4.60 21.67
CA GLY A 107 -33.43 5.65 20.69
C GLY A 107 -32.03 5.61 20.10
N ASN A 108 -31.28 6.66 20.37
CA ASN A 108 -29.90 6.80 19.91
C ASN A 108 -28.94 6.04 20.84
N ILE A 109 -27.88 5.50 20.22
CA ILE A 109 -26.75 4.90 20.94
C ILE A 109 -25.52 5.73 20.70
N THR A 110 -24.77 6.06 21.75
CA THR A 110 -23.45 6.69 21.63
C THR A 110 -22.41 5.78 22.27
N LEU A 111 -21.34 5.49 21.52
CA LEU A 111 -20.19 4.71 21.95
C LEU A 111 -18.99 5.64 22.03
N GLU A 112 -18.47 5.85 23.23
CA GLU A 112 -17.32 6.72 23.47
C GLU A 112 -16.05 5.90 23.63
N ARG A 113 -15.06 6.20 22.79
CA ARG A 113 -13.75 5.55 22.75
C ARG A 113 -13.78 4.01 22.66
N PRO A 114 -14.61 3.42 21.77
CA PRO A 114 -14.54 1.98 21.54
C PRO A 114 -13.19 1.61 20.93
N ARG A 115 -12.60 0.53 21.39
CA ARG A 115 -11.39 -0.05 20.83
C ARG A 115 -11.69 -1.45 20.34
N ILE A 116 -11.46 -1.71 19.06
CA ILE A 116 -11.76 -2.98 18.39
C ILE A 116 -10.46 -3.59 17.89
N ALA A 117 -10.23 -4.86 18.20
CA ALA A 117 -9.14 -5.63 17.64
C ALA A 117 -9.65 -6.48 16.47
N LEU A 118 -9.23 -6.17 15.24
CA LEU A 118 -9.47 -6.99 14.07
C LEU A 118 -8.24 -7.84 13.81
N ILE A 119 -8.39 -9.15 13.89
CA ILE A 119 -7.31 -10.10 13.67
C ILE A 119 -7.67 -10.97 12.47
N GLN A 120 -6.79 -10.97 11.46
CA GLN A 120 -6.89 -11.86 10.32
C GLN A 120 -5.91 -13.01 10.48
N HIS A 121 -6.40 -14.22 10.41
CA HIS A 121 -5.58 -15.42 10.43
C HIS A 121 -4.89 -15.68 9.08
N ALA A 122 -3.87 -16.54 9.06
CA ALA A 122 -3.10 -16.84 7.84
C ALA A 122 -3.93 -17.46 6.69
N ASP A 123 -5.10 -18.01 7.00
CA ASP A 123 -6.08 -18.56 6.06
C ASP A 123 -7.05 -17.50 5.51
N GLY A 124 -6.91 -16.23 5.94
CA GLY A 124 -7.76 -15.12 5.52
C GLY A 124 -8.99 -14.87 6.39
N HIS A 125 -9.30 -15.74 7.36
CA HIS A 125 -10.45 -15.58 8.25
C HIS A 125 -10.21 -14.45 9.26
N LEU A 126 -11.23 -13.60 9.41
CA LEU A 126 -11.25 -12.52 10.41
C LEU A 126 -11.93 -12.99 11.69
N ASN A 127 -11.44 -12.53 12.83
CA ASN A 127 -12.04 -12.82 14.14
C ASN A 127 -13.50 -12.37 14.26
N VAL A 128 -13.96 -11.41 13.47
CA VAL A 128 -15.38 -11.00 13.43
C VAL A 128 -16.32 -12.05 12.83
N ALA A 129 -15.80 -13.02 12.09
CA ALA A 129 -16.62 -14.06 11.46
C ALA A 129 -17.31 -14.99 12.48
N SER A 130 -16.79 -15.12 13.70
CA SER A 130 -17.40 -15.89 14.79
C SER A 130 -18.41 -15.09 15.62
N LEU A 131 -18.67 -13.82 15.29
CA LEU A 131 -19.75 -13.03 15.87
C LEU A 131 -21.07 -13.41 15.21
N ALA A 132 -21.69 -14.52 15.65
CA ALA A 132 -23.01 -14.92 15.18
C ALA A 132 -23.95 -15.11 16.36
N PRO A 133 -25.22 -14.69 16.26
CA PRO A 133 -26.20 -15.06 17.28
C PRO A 133 -26.32 -16.57 17.33
N ALA A 134 -26.36 -17.13 18.53
CA ALA A 134 -26.43 -18.57 18.81
C ALA A 134 -27.67 -19.31 18.24
N SER A 135 -28.39 -18.72 17.32
CA SER A 135 -29.68 -19.18 16.79
C SER A 135 -29.58 -20.12 15.57
N GLU A 136 -28.43 -20.27 14.92
CA GLU A 136 -28.37 -21.07 13.69
C GLU A 136 -27.87 -22.51 13.84
N SER A 137 -27.43 -22.92 15.04
CA SER A 137 -26.90 -24.29 15.26
C SER A 137 -27.95 -25.33 15.72
N ARG A 138 -29.26 -25.01 15.72
CA ARG A 138 -30.29 -25.94 16.21
C ARG A 138 -31.45 -26.21 15.23
N THR A 139 -31.20 -26.34 13.96
CA THR A 139 -32.22 -26.85 13.02
C THR A 139 -31.72 -28.04 12.20
N ALA A 140 -31.33 -29.11 12.91
CA ALA A 140 -31.36 -30.45 12.34
C ALA A 140 -31.77 -31.41 13.44
N SER A 141 -33.07 -31.56 13.69
CA SER A 141 -33.80 -32.75 14.15
C SER A 141 -35.04 -32.41 14.94
N ARG A 142 -36.17 -32.57 14.36
CA ARG A 142 -37.39 -33.36 14.64
C ARG A 142 -38.68 -32.59 14.44
N PRO A 143 -39.61 -33.10 13.67
CA PRO A 143 -40.98 -32.60 13.60
C PRO A 143 -41.80 -33.19 14.75
N GLY A 144 -42.44 -32.36 15.53
CA GLY A 144 -43.34 -32.84 16.56
C GLY A 144 -43.98 -31.78 17.45
N ARG A 145 -45.28 -31.51 17.13
CA ARG A 145 -46.36 -31.02 17.99
C ARG A 145 -46.45 -29.55 18.43
N SER A 146 -47.47 -28.94 17.88
CA SER A 146 -48.20 -27.77 18.30
C SER A 146 -48.54 -27.75 19.80
N GLY A 147 -48.26 -26.60 20.43
CA GLY A 147 -48.77 -26.22 21.75
C GLY A 147 -48.67 -24.71 21.87
N GLY A 148 -49.80 -24.01 21.81
CA GLY A 148 -49.87 -22.55 21.88
C GLY A 148 -49.51 -22.00 23.25
N GLY A 149 -49.03 -20.80 23.27
CA GLY A 149 -48.85 -20.02 24.49
C GLY A 149 -47.87 -18.87 24.32
N GLY A 150 -48.36 -17.65 24.23
CA GLY A 150 -47.68 -16.46 24.67
C GLY A 150 -46.57 -15.89 23.76
N ALA A 151 -46.96 -15.26 22.69
CA ALA A 151 -46.05 -14.39 21.93
C ALA A 151 -45.76 -13.09 22.70
N GLY A 152 -44.74 -13.14 23.55
CA GLY A 152 -43.96 -11.95 23.86
C GLY A 152 -43.01 -11.72 22.69
N GLY A 153 -43.49 -11.19 21.58
CA GLY A 153 -42.64 -10.73 20.49
C GLY A 153 -41.72 -9.63 21.07
N ALA A 154 -40.45 -9.94 21.25
CA ALA A 154 -39.44 -8.94 21.42
C ALA A 154 -39.51 -8.03 20.17
N ALA A 155 -40.20 -6.89 20.32
CA ALA A 155 -40.20 -5.85 19.29
C ALA A 155 -38.73 -5.51 19.06
N ALA A 156 -38.24 -5.85 17.87
CA ALA A 156 -36.87 -5.52 17.49
C ALA A 156 -36.66 -4.02 17.79
N ALA A 157 -35.79 -3.72 18.74
CA ALA A 157 -35.55 -2.35 19.19
C ALA A 157 -35.01 -1.59 17.97
N VAL A 158 -35.85 -0.74 17.39
CA VAL A 158 -35.46 0.06 16.21
C VAL A 158 -34.54 1.17 16.68
N VAL A 159 -33.23 0.86 16.71
CA VAL A 159 -32.18 1.86 16.97
C VAL A 159 -32.18 2.84 15.83
N SER A 160 -32.47 4.11 16.11
CA SER A 160 -32.57 5.16 15.09
C SER A 160 -31.21 5.65 14.63
N GLN A 161 -30.25 5.75 15.57
CA GLN A 161 -28.93 6.26 15.30
C GLN A 161 -27.90 5.64 16.25
N VAL A 162 -26.72 5.29 15.69
CA VAL A 162 -25.51 4.92 16.44
C VAL A 162 -24.43 5.94 16.14
N LYS A 163 -23.87 6.54 17.19
CA LYS A 163 -22.76 7.46 17.08
C LYS A 163 -21.53 6.86 17.77
N ILE A 164 -20.43 6.82 17.06
CA ILE A 164 -19.11 6.45 17.58
C ILE A 164 -18.30 7.72 17.70
N VAL A 165 -17.65 7.94 18.83
CA VAL A 165 -16.81 9.12 19.10
C VAL A 165 -15.46 8.68 19.61
N GLY A 166 -14.40 9.09 18.92
CA GLY A 166 -13.02 8.81 19.32
C GLY A 166 -12.67 7.32 19.33
N GLY A 167 -13.32 6.53 18.49
CA GLY A 167 -13.06 5.10 18.39
C GLY A 167 -11.68 4.79 17.84
N ALA A 168 -11.19 3.57 18.10
CA ALA A 168 -9.97 3.03 17.55
C ALA A 168 -10.17 1.58 17.07
N VAL A 169 -9.55 1.23 15.94
CA VAL A 169 -9.52 -0.14 15.43
C VAL A 169 -8.07 -0.51 15.16
N THR A 170 -7.62 -1.62 15.72
CA THR A 170 -6.30 -2.19 15.43
C THR A 170 -6.50 -3.39 14.52
N TYR A 171 -5.85 -3.38 13.37
CA TYR A 171 -5.86 -4.52 12.44
C TYR A 171 -4.51 -5.22 12.47
N VAL A 172 -4.53 -6.52 12.68
CA VAL A 172 -3.34 -7.37 12.71
C VAL A 172 -3.55 -8.55 11.78
N ALA A 173 -2.71 -8.67 10.75
CA ALA A 173 -2.67 -9.85 9.90
C ALA A 173 -1.59 -10.81 10.40
N LEU A 174 -1.98 -12.03 10.80
CA LEU A 174 -1.08 -13.08 11.24
C LEU A 174 -0.55 -13.83 10.02
N GLY A 175 0.64 -13.43 9.51
CA GLY A 175 1.31 -14.07 8.37
C GLY A 175 2.40 -15.03 8.82
N LYS A 176 2.78 -16.00 7.97
CA LYS A 176 3.93 -16.88 8.19
C LYS A 176 5.23 -16.06 8.03
N GLY A 177 5.93 -15.78 9.13
CA GLY A 177 7.35 -15.44 9.13
C GLY A 177 7.76 -13.97 9.25
N THR A 178 6.86 -13.00 9.33
CA THR A 178 7.18 -11.59 9.63
C THR A 178 6.32 -11.10 10.78
N ALA A 179 6.91 -10.28 11.65
CA ALA A 179 6.13 -9.61 12.70
C ALA A 179 5.03 -8.77 12.05
N PRO A 180 3.76 -8.94 12.45
CA PRO A 180 2.67 -8.19 11.85
C PRO A 180 2.84 -6.71 12.15
N THR A 181 2.81 -5.88 11.12
CA THR A 181 2.74 -4.44 11.31
C THR A 181 1.28 -4.08 11.58
N PRO A 182 0.93 -3.63 12.79
CA PRO A 182 -0.45 -3.29 13.10
C PRO A 182 -0.82 -1.98 12.40
N TYR A 183 -1.76 -2.04 11.47
CA TYR A 183 -2.44 -0.84 11.02
C TYR A 183 -3.46 -0.44 12.09
N ARG A 184 -3.51 0.85 12.41
CA ARG A 184 -4.43 1.40 13.40
C ARG A 184 -5.31 2.44 12.75
N ILE A 185 -6.59 2.33 13.01
CA ILE A 185 -7.57 3.39 12.79
C ILE A 185 -7.72 4.10 14.12
N GLU A 186 -7.53 5.40 14.13
CA GLU A 186 -7.67 6.23 15.31
C GLU A 186 -8.62 7.40 15.02
N SER A 187 -9.11 8.04 16.06
CA SER A 187 -10.06 9.15 15.94
C SER A 187 -11.25 8.80 15.04
N LEU A 188 -11.79 7.58 15.22
CA LEU A 188 -12.94 7.10 14.48
C LEU A 188 -14.20 7.79 14.99
N ASP A 189 -14.72 8.72 14.21
CA ASP A 189 -15.97 9.40 14.45
C ASP A 189 -16.98 9.00 13.38
N LEU A 190 -17.94 8.15 13.72
CA LEU A 190 -18.96 7.66 12.80
C LEU A 190 -20.36 7.97 13.31
N THR A 191 -21.24 8.29 12.39
CA THR A 191 -22.68 8.37 12.62
C THR A 191 -23.39 7.43 11.66
N LEU A 192 -24.08 6.46 12.21
CA LEU A 192 -24.92 5.50 11.49
C LEU A 192 -26.38 5.84 11.80
N THR A 193 -27.17 6.06 10.77
CA THR A 193 -28.62 6.36 10.91
C THR A 193 -29.43 5.34 10.17
N SER A 194 -30.29 4.62 10.89
CA SER A 194 -31.20 3.64 10.30
C SER A 194 -32.43 4.32 9.71
N GLN A 195 -32.71 4.07 8.43
CA GLN A 195 -33.90 4.54 7.73
C GLN A 195 -34.53 3.38 6.99
N ALA A 196 -35.64 2.88 7.49
CA ALA A 196 -36.34 1.73 6.97
C ALA A 196 -35.41 0.53 6.77
N SER A 197 -34.96 0.31 5.55
CA SER A 197 -34.14 -0.82 5.13
C SER A 197 -32.71 -0.42 4.73
N GLN A 198 -32.30 0.79 5.05
CA GLN A 198 -30.98 1.32 4.73
C GLN A 198 -30.30 1.87 5.98
N LEU A 199 -28.98 1.71 6.02
CA LEU A 199 -28.13 2.31 7.02
C LEU A 199 -27.29 3.41 6.35
N ASN A 200 -27.57 4.65 6.69
CA ASN A 200 -26.76 5.79 6.25
C ASN A 200 -25.54 5.92 7.17
N VAL A 201 -24.35 6.05 6.58
CA VAL A 201 -23.07 6.09 7.29
C VAL A 201 -22.30 7.33 6.87
N LYS A 202 -21.86 8.13 7.82
CA LYS A 202 -20.96 9.27 7.59
C LYS A 202 -19.96 9.39 8.72
N GLY A 203 -18.77 9.87 8.41
CA GLY A 203 -17.79 10.12 9.46
C GLY A 203 -16.38 10.32 8.95
N THR A 204 -15.46 10.33 9.88
CA THR A 204 -14.03 10.53 9.65
C THR A 204 -13.24 9.53 10.47
N LEU A 205 -12.07 9.18 9.97
CA LEU A 205 -11.11 8.36 10.69
C LEU A 205 -9.68 8.72 10.27
N ARG A 206 -8.71 8.37 11.09
CA ARG A 206 -7.29 8.48 10.77
C ARG A 206 -6.67 7.10 10.70
N VAL A 207 -5.88 6.84 9.65
CA VAL A 207 -5.15 5.58 9.48
C VAL A 207 -3.69 5.81 9.81
N ASN A 208 -3.15 5.02 10.73
CA ASN A 208 -1.75 4.97 11.11
C ASN A 208 -1.13 3.60 10.74
N PRO A 209 0.17 3.59 10.37
CA PRO A 209 1.05 4.72 10.25
C PRO A 209 0.73 5.60 9.02
N GLY A 210 1.14 6.87 9.04
CA GLY A 210 0.97 7.81 7.91
C GLY A 210 -0.04 8.92 8.12
N ASP A 211 -0.79 8.90 9.23
CA ASP A 211 -1.78 9.93 9.60
C ASP A 211 -2.73 10.31 8.45
N LEU A 212 -3.21 9.26 7.70
CA LEU A 212 -4.16 9.47 6.62
C LEU A 212 -5.53 9.81 7.18
N LEU A 213 -6.05 10.98 6.83
CA LEU A 213 -7.43 11.36 7.09
C LEU A 213 -8.33 10.76 6.01
N VAL A 214 -9.28 9.95 6.44
CA VAL A 214 -10.31 9.37 5.57
C VAL A 214 -11.66 9.94 5.98
N ARG A 215 -12.42 10.47 5.01
CA ARG A 215 -13.77 11.00 5.20
C ARG A 215 -14.75 10.20 4.40
N LEU A 216 -15.73 9.61 5.06
CA LEU A 216 -16.86 8.93 4.42
C LEU A 216 -18.05 9.88 4.39
N THR A 217 -18.53 10.17 3.20
CA THR A 217 -19.74 10.96 2.96
C THR A 217 -20.73 10.14 2.14
N ASP A 218 -22.03 10.39 2.36
CA ASP A 218 -23.12 9.73 1.61
C ASP A 218 -23.02 8.19 1.60
N GLY A 219 -22.48 7.59 2.69
CA GLY A 219 -22.40 6.14 2.84
C GLY A 219 -23.79 5.56 3.04
N VAL A 220 -24.12 4.52 2.28
CA VAL A 220 -25.39 3.78 2.36
C VAL A 220 -25.11 2.30 2.31
N VAL A 221 -25.60 1.58 3.32
CA VAL A 221 -25.63 0.12 3.34
C VAL A 221 -27.07 -0.33 3.23
N ALA A 222 -27.38 -1.11 2.19
CA ALA A 222 -28.73 -1.62 1.98
C ALA A 222 -28.92 -2.94 2.74
N LEU A 223 -29.86 -2.95 3.70
CA LEU A 223 -30.11 -4.11 4.56
C LEU A 223 -31.24 -5.02 4.05
N ASN A 224 -31.87 -4.65 2.91
CA ASN A 224 -33.01 -5.39 2.34
C ASN A 224 -32.59 -6.73 1.79
N GLY A 225 -33.21 -7.79 2.32
CA GLY A 225 -33.13 -9.15 1.77
C GLY A 225 -31.79 -9.86 1.97
N THR A 226 -30.84 -9.25 2.68
CA THR A 226 -29.56 -9.89 3.00
C THR A 226 -29.66 -10.71 4.28
N ARG A 227 -29.41 -12.02 4.17
CA ARG A 227 -29.36 -12.92 5.34
C ARG A 227 -28.05 -12.79 6.11
N ALA A 228 -26.97 -12.40 5.42
CA ALA A 228 -25.65 -12.18 6.00
C ALA A 228 -25.26 -10.68 5.91
N PRO A 229 -24.91 -10.02 7.02
CA PRO A 229 -24.55 -8.59 7.04
C PRO A 229 -23.41 -8.23 6.08
N LEU A 230 -22.45 -9.15 5.85
CA LEU A 230 -21.32 -8.92 4.96
C LEU A 230 -21.70 -8.88 3.47
N GLU A 231 -22.83 -9.43 3.09
CA GLU A 231 -23.36 -9.39 1.71
C GLU A 231 -24.13 -8.10 1.40
N ALA A 232 -24.36 -7.25 2.41
CA ALA A 232 -25.13 -6.02 2.25
C ALA A 232 -24.44 -5.07 1.26
N PRO A 233 -25.14 -4.60 0.21
CA PRO A 233 -24.59 -3.65 -0.75
C PRO A 233 -24.16 -2.34 -0.09
N LEU A 234 -22.96 -1.89 -0.46
CA LEU A 234 -22.32 -0.67 0.02
C LEU A 234 -22.25 0.37 -1.11
N ARG A 235 -22.57 1.61 -0.81
CA ARG A 235 -22.31 2.78 -1.66
C ARG A 235 -21.85 3.94 -0.81
N GLY A 236 -21.06 4.85 -1.39
CA GLY A 236 -20.62 6.05 -0.68
C GLY A 236 -19.53 6.80 -1.43
N ARG A 237 -19.09 7.90 -0.84
CA ARG A 237 -17.92 8.65 -1.30
C ARG A 237 -16.89 8.68 -0.20
N VAL A 238 -15.63 8.48 -0.59
CA VAL A 238 -14.50 8.52 0.33
C VAL A 238 -13.49 9.54 -0.15
N GLY A 239 -13.23 10.55 0.67
CA GLY A 239 -12.09 11.43 0.53
C GLY A 239 -10.92 10.91 1.34
N ILE A 240 -9.73 10.89 0.75
CA ILE A 240 -8.48 10.50 1.39
C ILE A 240 -7.53 11.68 1.32
N GLU A 241 -6.88 12.00 2.44
CA GLU A 241 -5.89 13.08 2.51
C GLU A 241 -4.77 12.71 3.48
N GLY A 242 -3.53 12.79 3.00
CA GLY A 242 -2.34 12.51 3.81
C GLY A 242 -1.18 13.40 3.39
N LYS A 243 -0.37 13.79 4.37
CA LYS A 243 0.81 14.65 4.14
C LYS A 243 1.99 13.87 3.63
N ASP A 244 2.11 12.61 4.03
CA ASP A 244 3.21 11.74 3.64
C ASP A 244 2.80 10.27 3.67
N ILE A 245 3.07 9.56 2.57
CA ILE A 245 2.80 8.12 2.45
C ILE A 245 3.96 7.25 2.91
N GLU A 246 5.14 7.81 3.21
CA GLU A 246 6.33 7.03 3.57
C GLU A 246 6.09 6.06 4.72
N PRO A 247 5.42 6.43 5.83
CA PRO A 247 5.17 5.50 6.93
C PRO A 247 4.26 4.33 6.53
N LEU A 248 3.28 4.56 5.63
CA LEU A 248 2.41 3.49 5.12
C LEU A 248 3.16 2.52 4.23
N VAL A 249 4.00 3.04 3.33
CA VAL A 249 4.82 2.22 2.42
C VAL A 249 5.83 1.41 3.24
N ALA A 250 6.49 2.02 4.21
CA ALA A 250 7.43 1.33 5.11
C ALA A 250 6.77 0.22 5.93
N ALA A 251 5.49 0.40 6.32
CA ALA A 251 4.73 -0.60 7.04
C ALA A 251 4.34 -1.82 6.17
N ALA A 252 4.25 -1.64 4.85
CA ALA A 252 3.93 -2.71 3.91
C ALA A 252 5.09 -3.69 3.66
N GLY A 253 6.33 -3.32 4.07
CA GLY A 253 7.51 -4.18 3.94
C GLY A 253 8.77 -3.43 3.50
N PRO A 254 9.87 -4.15 3.27
CA PRO A 254 11.12 -3.56 2.82
C PRO A 254 10.98 -3.05 1.37
N THR A 255 10.78 -1.76 1.24
CA THR A 255 10.68 -1.07 -0.05
C THR A 255 11.63 0.12 -0.05
N PRO A 256 12.01 0.67 -1.22
CA PRO A 256 12.60 2.00 -1.25
C PRO A 256 11.69 2.99 -0.51
N ALA A 257 12.27 3.92 0.24
CA ALA A 257 11.49 4.94 0.92
C ALA A 257 10.79 5.82 -0.14
N ILE A 258 9.45 5.76 -0.16
CA ILE A 258 8.61 6.53 -1.08
C ILE A 258 7.81 7.51 -0.24
N ALA A 259 8.13 8.79 -0.35
CA ALA A 259 7.53 9.88 0.41
C ALA A 259 6.71 10.80 -0.49
N GLY A 260 5.72 11.46 0.07
CA GLY A 260 4.92 12.48 -0.61
C GLY A 260 3.47 12.53 -0.15
N PRO A 261 2.80 13.64 -0.41
CA PRO A 261 1.40 13.81 -0.05
C PRO A 261 0.47 13.02 -0.98
N ILE A 262 -0.66 12.58 -0.43
CA ILE A 262 -1.70 11.85 -1.16
C ILE A 262 -3.05 12.55 -0.99
N LYS A 263 -3.81 12.62 -2.08
CA LYS A 263 -5.23 12.98 -2.09
C LYS A 263 -6.00 11.94 -2.89
N GLY A 264 -7.21 11.61 -2.45
CA GLY A 264 -8.08 10.68 -3.16
C GLY A 264 -9.54 11.08 -3.05
N ASP A 265 -10.25 10.98 -4.17
CA ASP A 265 -11.70 11.11 -4.25
C ASP A 265 -12.25 9.84 -4.89
N LEU A 266 -12.83 8.98 -4.06
CA LEU A 266 -13.25 7.65 -4.44
C LEU A 266 -14.75 7.46 -4.21
N THR A 267 -15.38 6.75 -5.12
CA THR A 267 -16.74 6.22 -4.96
C THR A 267 -16.64 4.76 -4.50
N LEU A 268 -17.31 4.45 -3.40
CA LEU A 268 -17.43 3.09 -2.89
C LEU A 268 -18.58 2.34 -3.56
N GLY A 269 -18.42 1.04 -3.70
CA GLY A 269 -19.41 0.09 -4.21
C GLY A 269 -19.12 -1.31 -3.68
N GLY A 270 -19.79 -2.33 -4.26
CA GLY A 270 -19.65 -3.71 -3.82
C GLY A 270 -20.50 -4.02 -2.59
N THR A 271 -20.01 -4.84 -1.70
CA THR A 271 -20.65 -5.24 -0.43
C THR A 271 -19.75 -4.94 0.76
N LEU A 272 -20.30 -5.03 1.98
CA LEU A 272 -19.50 -4.84 3.21
C LEU A 272 -18.35 -5.84 3.31
N GLY A 273 -18.54 -7.10 2.88
CA GLY A 273 -17.51 -8.14 2.90
C GLY A 273 -16.54 -8.08 1.71
N ALA A 274 -16.94 -7.43 0.61
CA ALA A 274 -16.14 -7.26 -0.60
C ALA A 274 -16.28 -5.82 -1.14
N PRO A 275 -15.74 -4.82 -0.42
CA PRO A 275 -15.84 -3.43 -0.83
C PRO A 275 -15.01 -3.18 -2.09
N ARG A 276 -15.52 -2.31 -2.95
CA ARG A 276 -14.85 -1.82 -4.16
C ARG A 276 -14.76 -0.32 -4.10
N ALA A 277 -13.73 0.23 -4.71
CA ALA A 277 -13.57 1.68 -4.82
C ALA A 277 -13.16 2.08 -6.24
N SER A 278 -13.63 3.23 -6.70
CA SER A 278 -13.19 3.78 -7.97
C SER A 278 -13.18 5.31 -7.92
N GLY A 279 -12.24 5.93 -8.63
CA GLY A 279 -12.15 7.38 -8.62
C GLY A 279 -10.80 7.91 -9.06
N THR A 280 -10.33 8.93 -8.39
CA THR A 280 -9.02 9.55 -8.67
C THR A 280 -8.16 9.54 -7.41
N VAL A 281 -6.89 9.16 -7.57
CA VAL A 281 -5.86 9.29 -6.53
C VAL A 281 -4.74 10.16 -7.09
N GLU A 282 -4.31 11.16 -6.36
CA GLU A 282 -3.23 12.08 -6.73
C GLU A 282 -2.12 12.03 -5.69
N LEU A 283 -0.89 11.85 -6.17
CA LEU A 283 0.35 11.90 -5.42
C LEU A 283 1.13 13.10 -5.94
N ALA A 284 1.14 14.21 -5.20
CA ALA A 284 1.54 15.51 -5.75
C ALA A 284 3.05 15.66 -5.96
N SER A 285 3.89 15.03 -5.17
CA SER A 285 5.36 15.22 -5.21
C SER A 285 6.04 13.99 -4.65
N LEU A 286 6.09 12.92 -5.43
CA LEU A 286 6.73 11.70 -4.99
C LEU A 286 8.25 11.84 -4.92
N ARG A 287 8.84 11.39 -3.85
CA ARG A 287 10.28 11.27 -3.65
C ARG A 287 10.61 9.82 -3.34
N VAL A 288 11.48 9.25 -4.16
CA VAL A 288 12.04 7.91 -3.92
C VAL A 288 13.44 8.09 -3.37
N THR A 289 13.71 7.58 -2.18
CA THR A 289 15.00 7.71 -1.50
C THR A 289 15.62 6.34 -1.30
N LYS A 290 16.91 6.23 -1.61
CA LYS A 290 17.71 5.04 -1.26
C LYS A 290 19.01 5.46 -0.58
N THR A 291 19.54 4.56 0.25
CA THR A 291 20.88 4.66 0.82
C THR A 291 21.72 3.52 0.28
N ALA A 292 22.86 3.82 -0.33
CA ALA A 292 23.77 2.83 -0.88
C ALA A 292 25.19 3.07 -0.38
N ALA A 293 25.75 2.09 0.34
CA ALA A 293 27.09 2.18 0.92
C ALA A 293 28.19 2.37 -0.13
N GLY A 294 28.01 1.80 -1.34
CA GLY A 294 28.96 1.91 -2.46
C GLY A 294 28.89 3.23 -3.22
N CYS A 295 27.92 4.10 -2.96
CA CYS A 295 27.86 5.42 -3.59
C CYS A 295 28.88 6.39 -2.98
N PRO A 296 29.43 7.33 -3.78
CA PRO A 296 30.13 8.50 -3.23
C PRO A 296 29.19 9.34 -2.37
N GLU A 297 29.74 10.19 -1.50
CA GLU A 297 28.90 11.11 -0.73
C GLU A 297 28.13 12.11 -1.62
N PRO A 298 26.86 12.42 -1.29
CA PRO A 298 26.06 11.89 -0.19
C PRO A 298 25.57 10.45 -0.48
N LYS A 299 25.69 9.53 0.48
CA LYS A 299 25.22 8.13 0.32
C LYS A 299 23.70 8.00 0.19
N ARG A 300 22.96 8.96 0.75
CA ARG A 300 21.51 9.05 0.60
C ARG A 300 21.17 9.80 -0.69
N ARG A 301 20.50 9.12 -1.59
CA ARG A 301 20.11 9.63 -2.91
C ARG A 301 18.60 9.75 -3.00
N THR A 302 18.12 10.82 -3.62
CA THR A 302 16.69 11.08 -3.79
C THR A 302 16.37 11.36 -5.25
N LEU A 303 15.35 10.67 -5.75
CA LEU A 303 14.79 10.88 -7.07
C LEU A 303 13.39 11.48 -6.89
N SER A 304 13.17 12.64 -7.47
CA SER A 304 11.87 13.35 -7.39
C SER A 304 11.08 13.15 -8.67
N LEU A 305 9.86 12.66 -8.51
CA LEU A 305 8.87 12.56 -9.58
C LEU A 305 7.90 13.75 -9.49
N GLY A 306 7.36 14.16 -10.62
CA GLY A 306 6.27 15.12 -10.68
C GLY A 306 4.97 14.54 -10.10
N ALA A 307 3.90 15.30 -10.20
CA ALA A 307 2.59 14.83 -9.77
C ALA A 307 2.17 13.58 -10.55
N LEU A 308 1.74 12.55 -9.83
CA LEU A 308 1.17 11.34 -10.40
C LEU A 308 -0.33 11.32 -10.11
N LYS A 309 -1.15 11.48 -11.16
CA LYS A 309 -2.61 11.46 -11.05
C LYS A 309 -3.17 10.17 -11.64
N LEU A 310 -3.57 9.25 -10.78
CA LEU A 310 -4.23 8.00 -11.15
C LEU A 310 -5.73 8.27 -11.41
N ALA A 311 -6.05 8.71 -12.60
CA ALA A 311 -7.44 8.93 -13.00
C ALA A 311 -8.12 7.59 -13.30
N GLY A 312 -9.38 7.43 -12.87
CA GLY A 312 -10.13 6.20 -13.04
C GLY A 312 -9.49 5.01 -12.33
N ALA A 313 -8.79 5.29 -11.23
CA ALA A 313 -8.32 4.23 -10.34
C ALA A 313 -9.50 3.37 -9.89
N SER A 314 -9.33 2.06 -9.89
CA SER A 314 -10.31 1.08 -9.40
C SER A 314 -9.63 0.06 -8.52
N TRP A 315 -10.26 -0.26 -7.40
CA TRP A 315 -9.81 -1.27 -6.45
C TRP A 315 -10.95 -2.24 -6.16
N ASP A 316 -10.66 -3.53 -6.21
CA ASP A 316 -11.65 -4.62 -6.04
C ASP A 316 -11.47 -5.44 -4.75
N GLY A 317 -10.56 -5.02 -3.88
CA GLY A 317 -10.18 -5.70 -2.64
C GLY A 317 -8.75 -6.24 -2.66
N GLU A 318 -8.25 -6.64 -3.82
CA GLU A 318 -6.91 -7.19 -4.01
C GLU A 318 -6.09 -6.43 -5.04
N ARG A 319 -6.74 -5.89 -6.07
CA ARG A 319 -6.09 -5.28 -7.21
C ARG A 319 -6.49 -3.82 -7.37
N LEU A 320 -5.48 -2.96 -7.43
CA LEU A 320 -5.59 -1.57 -7.83
C LEU A 320 -5.21 -1.45 -9.31
N GLN A 321 -6.03 -0.81 -10.10
CA GLN A 321 -5.76 -0.51 -11.51
C GLN A 321 -5.99 0.97 -11.79
N SER A 322 -5.21 1.56 -12.69
CA SER A 322 -5.45 2.92 -13.17
C SER A 322 -5.60 2.96 -14.70
N ARG A 323 -6.24 4.00 -15.20
CA ARG A 323 -6.14 4.37 -16.61
C ARG A 323 -4.71 4.85 -16.91
N PRO A 324 -4.32 4.94 -18.19
CA PRO A 324 -3.03 5.51 -18.56
C PRO A 324 -2.84 6.88 -17.88
N THR A 325 -1.71 7.00 -17.22
CA THR A 325 -1.32 8.21 -16.47
C THR A 325 0.04 8.69 -16.92
N THR A 326 0.27 9.98 -16.77
CA THR A 326 1.53 10.62 -17.16
C THR A 326 2.09 11.38 -15.96
N THR A 327 3.39 11.24 -15.75
CA THR A 327 4.15 12.03 -14.76
C THR A 327 5.47 12.49 -15.37
N SER A 328 6.12 13.44 -14.74
CA SER A 328 7.47 13.88 -15.11
C SER A 328 8.52 13.30 -14.18
N LEU A 329 9.72 13.06 -14.70
CA LEU A 329 10.89 12.66 -13.95
C LEU A 329 12.11 13.39 -14.52
N ALA A 330 12.72 14.26 -13.70
CA ALA A 330 13.94 15.00 -14.05
C ALA A 330 13.88 15.73 -15.41
N GLY A 331 12.70 16.17 -15.85
CA GLY A 331 12.48 16.81 -17.17
C GLY A 331 12.01 15.88 -18.29
N GLY A 332 12.15 14.56 -18.11
CA GLY A 332 11.53 13.57 -19.01
C GLY A 332 10.07 13.29 -18.63
N THR A 333 9.36 12.63 -19.52
CA THR A 333 7.94 12.25 -19.37
C THR A 333 7.82 10.74 -19.26
N ILE A 334 7.05 10.25 -18.30
CA ILE A 334 6.71 8.84 -18.12
C ILE A 334 5.20 8.68 -18.26
N SER A 335 4.76 7.81 -19.15
CA SER A 335 3.35 7.45 -19.33
C SER A 335 3.18 5.95 -19.17
N THR A 336 2.19 5.52 -18.39
CA THR A 336 1.94 4.08 -18.13
C THR A 336 0.54 3.88 -17.58
N ASN A 337 0.01 2.68 -17.68
CA ASN A 337 -1.08 2.18 -16.84
C ASN A 337 -0.48 1.39 -15.67
N LEU A 338 -0.97 1.68 -14.48
CA LEU A 338 -0.52 1.04 -13.24
C LEU A 338 -1.49 -0.06 -12.84
N THR A 339 -0.96 -1.24 -12.55
CA THR A 339 -1.66 -2.29 -11.81
C THR A 339 -0.84 -2.65 -10.58
N ALA A 340 -1.47 -2.66 -9.41
CA ALA A 340 -0.84 -3.14 -8.18
C ALA A 340 -1.71 -4.23 -7.56
N THR A 341 -1.12 -5.37 -7.24
CA THR A 341 -1.80 -6.51 -6.60
C THR A 341 -1.27 -6.66 -5.19
N LEU A 342 -2.16 -6.89 -4.23
CA LEU A 342 -1.85 -6.98 -2.80
C LEU A 342 -1.89 -8.43 -2.27
N ASP A 343 -1.67 -9.42 -3.12
CA ASP A 343 -1.59 -10.84 -2.72
C ASP A 343 -0.17 -11.17 -2.26
N ARG A 344 -0.03 -11.62 -1.00
CA ARG A 344 1.25 -12.03 -0.36
C ARG A 344 2.40 -11.02 -0.50
N GLY A 345 2.06 -9.74 -0.61
CA GLY A 345 2.98 -8.63 -0.85
C GLY A 345 2.45 -7.70 -1.93
N VAL A 346 3.18 -6.63 -2.19
CA VAL A 346 2.81 -5.65 -3.22
C VAL A 346 3.53 -6.02 -4.51
N HIS A 347 2.78 -6.43 -5.53
CA HIS A 347 3.30 -6.63 -6.89
C HIS A 347 2.80 -5.50 -7.79
N VAL A 348 3.73 -4.80 -8.44
CA VAL A 348 3.44 -3.65 -9.29
C VAL A 348 3.75 -3.99 -10.74
N GLN A 349 2.84 -3.63 -11.64
CA GLN A 349 2.98 -3.74 -13.07
C GLN A 349 2.75 -2.38 -13.74
N LEU A 350 3.69 -1.97 -14.56
CA LEU A 350 3.63 -0.80 -15.44
C LEU A 350 3.39 -1.30 -16.87
N GLY A 351 2.15 -1.25 -17.32
CA GLY A 351 1.77 -1.64 -18.68
C GLY A 351 1.87 -0.45 -19.64
N GLU A 352 2.10 -0.71 -20.92
CA GLU A 352 2.20 0.32 -21.97
C GLU A 352 3.14 1.48 -21.56
N LEU A 353 4.24 1.10 -20.89
CA LEU A 353 5.23 2.05 -20.41
C LEU A 353 5.87 2.79 -21.59
N THR A 354 5.82 4.11 -21.53
CA THR A 354 6.49 4.99 -22.47
C THR A 354 7.25 6.06 -21.69
N ILE A 355 8.55 6.09 -21.84
CA ILE A 355 9.44 7.12 -21.30
C ILE A 355 9.95 7.94 -22.47
N LYS A 356 9.94 9.28 -22.38
CA LYS A 356 10.45 10.17 -23.41
C LYS A 356 11.35 11.23 -22.80
N GLY A 357 12.53 11.37 -23.38
CA GLY A 357 13.47 12.43 -23.06
C GLY A 357 13.98 12.42 -21.62
N LEU A 358 14.01 11.25 -20.96
CA LEU A 358 14.52 11.13 -19.59
C LEU A 358 16.04 11.29 -19.58
N PRO A 359 16.62 12.30 -18.89
CA PRO A 359 18.07 12.40 -18.76
C PRO A 359 18.62 11.18 -18.00
N ALA A 360 19.31 10.29 -18.74
CA ALA A 360 19.75 9.00 -18.20
C ALA A 360 20.70 9.16 -17.01
N GLU A 361 21.55 10.19 -17.00
CA GLU A 361 22.48 10.50 -15.91
C GLU A 361 21.77 10.77 -14.59
N LYS A 362 20.56 11.35 -14.60
CA LYS A 362 19.79 11.61 -13.38
C LYS A 362 19.41 10.32 -12.65
N VAL A 363 19.15 9.27 -13.41
CA VAL A 363 18.82 7.96 -12.84
C VAL A 363 20.08 7.13 -12.62
N LEU A 364 20.93 6.98 -13.63
CA LEU A 364 22.08 6.08 -13.56
C LEU A 364 23.21 6.61 -12.66
N VAL A 365 23.53 7.90 -12.76
CA VAL A 365 24.64 8.51 -11.99
C VAL A 365 24.13 9.07 -10.66
N ASP A 366 23.15 10.00 -10.74
CA ASP A 366 22.76 10.77 -9.55
C ASP A 366 22.01 9.91 -8.54
N PHE A 367 21.18 8.95 -9.01
CA PHE A 367 20.39 8.11 -8.13
C PHE A 367 20.97 6.72 -7.90
N LEU A 368 21.34 5.98 -8.98
CA LEU A 368 21.80 4.60 -8.89
C LEU A 368 23.29 4.48 -8.61
N CYS A 369 24.09 5.50 -8.92
CA CYS A 369 25.57 5.51 -8.82
C CYS A 369 26.23 4.42 -9.69
N GLU A 370 25.70 4.19 -10.88
CA GLU A 370 26.20 3.13 -11.76
C GLU A 370 27.55 3.50 -12.38
N GLY A 371 28.49 2.58 -12.29
CA GLY A 371 29.82 2.76 -12.88
C GLY A 371 29.85 2.62 -14.41
N TYR A 372 28.84 1.99 -15.00
CA TYR A 372 28.61 1.89 -16.46
C TYR A 372 27.52 2.86 -16.91
N ALA A 373 27.62 4.11 -16.50
CA ALA A 373 26.61 5.11 -16.77
C ALA A 373 26.85 5.87 -18.08
N VAL A 374 25.75 6.31 -18.65
CA VAL A 374 25.70 7.15 -19.86
C VAL A 374 24.81 8.36 -19.58
N ALA A 375 25.15 9.49 -20.20
CA ALA A 375 24.35 10.71 -20.16
C ALA A 375 23.69 10.94 -21.52
N GLY A 376 22.47 11.45 -21.51
CA GLY A 376 21.69 11.77 -22.69
C GLY A 376 20.22 11.44 -22.52
N PRO A 377 19.36 11.90 -23.44
CA PRO A 377 17.93 11.64 -23.38
C PRO A 377 17.63 10.16 -23.68
N LEU A 378 16.93 9.52 -22.74
CA LEU A 378 16.45 8.15 -22.84
C LEU A 378 14.98 8.13 -23.24
N ASP A 379 14.69 7.46 -24.34
CA ASP A 379 13.35 7.02 -24.72
C ASP A 379 13.24 5.51 -24.51
N LEU A 380 12.18 5.05 -23.86
CA LEU A 380 11.94 3.65 -23.58
C LEU A 380 10.46 3.33 -23.76
N THR A 381 10.17 2.21 -24.39
CA THR A 381 8.80 1.69 -24.54
C THR A 381 8.76 0.22 -24.13
N GLY A 382 7.62 -0.23 -23.58
CA GLY A 382 7.44 -1.63 -23.20
C GLY A 382 6.54 -1.81 -21.98
N GLY A 383 6.90 -2.76 -21.12
CA GLY A 383 6.24 -3.00 -19.84
C GLY A 383 7.24 -3.50 -18.81
N LEU A 384 6.97 -3.21 -17.55
CA LEU A 384 7.76 -3.65 -16.40
C LEU A 384 6.85 -4.18 -15.31
N SER A 385 7.28 -5.20 -14.60
CA SER A 385 6.61 -5.69 -13.39
C SER A 385 7.62 -6.14 -12.36
N ALA A 386 7.30 -5.96 -11.08
CA ALA A 386 8.17 -6.40 -9.98
C ALA A 386 7.40 -6.49 -8.66
N SER A 387 7.94 -7.24 -7.71
CA SER A 387 7.52 -7.20 -6.32
C SER A 387 8.20 -6.06 -5.58
N ALA A 388 7.44 -5.28 -4.81
CA ALA A 388 7.97 -4.13 -4.10
C ALA A 388 9.02 -4.50 -3.03
N SER A 389 8.91 -5.71 -2.45
CA SER A 389 9.84 -6.22 -1.43
C SER A 389 11.20 -6.64 -1.97
N ASP A 390 11.28 -7.00 -3.26
CA ASP A 390 12.52 -7.45 -3.92
C ASP A 390 12.55 -7.02 -5.37
N LEU A 391 12.61 -5.70 -5.57
CA LEU A 391 12.50 -5.07 -6.88
C LEU A 391 13.49 -5.64 -7.90
N TRP A 392 14.75 -5.77 -7.52
CA TRP A 392 15.82 -6.08 -8.47
C TRP A 392 15.89 -7.55 -8.87
N ASN A 393 15.49 -8.50 -8.01
CA ASN A 393 15.48 -9.91 -8.34
C ASN A 393 14.16 -10.39 -8.97
N THR A 394 13.09 -9.59 -8.83
CA THR A 394 11.76 -9.92 -9.36
C THR A 394 11.34 -9.03 -10.54
N LEU A 395 12.26 -8.18 -11.02
CA LEU A 395 11.97 -7.32 -12.16
C LEU A 395 11.85 -8.15 -13.43
N ASP A 396 10.69 -8.08 -14.06
CA ASP A 396 10.39 -8.66 -15.36
C ASP A 396 9.95 -7.57 -16.34
N GLY A 397 10.19 -7.77 -17.62
CA GLY A 397 9.72 -6.84 -18.62
C GLY A 397 10.36 -7.03 -19.98
N ALA A 398 9.84 -6.31 -20.95
CA ALA A 398 10.39 -6.28 -22.30
C ALA A 398 10.05 -4.98 -23.00
N GLY A 399 10.89 -4.59 -23.95
CA GLY A 399 10.63 -3.37 -24.69
C GLY A 399 11.78 -2.94 -25.60
N ARG A 400 11.74 -1.68 -25.98
CA ARG A 400 12.75 -1.03 -26.81
C ARG A 400 13.31 0.19 -26.09
N LEU A 401 14.58 0.43 -26.30
CA LEU A 401 15.24 1.64 -25.80
C LEU A 401 15.95 2.38 -26.95
N LYS A 402 15.97 3.70 -26.81
CA LYS A 402 16.79 4.61 -27.60
C LYS A 402 17.36 5.65 -26.66
N LEU A 403 18.65 5.86 -26.69
CA LEU A 403 19.34 6.83 -25.88
C LEU A 403 20.29 7.64 -26.75
N GLY A 404 20.37 8.93 -26.50
CA GLY A 404 21.27 9.86 -27.13
C GLY A 404 20.62 10.74 -28.23
N PRO A 405 21.42 11.69 -28.76
CA PRO A 405 22.86 11.81 -28.60
C PRO A 405 23.30 12.08 -27.16
N GLY A 406 24.49 11.57 -26.82
CA GLY A 406 24.94 11.60 -25.43
C GLY A 406 26.43 11.29 -25.26
N ARG A 407 26.82 10.98 -24.03
CA ARG A 407 28.19 10.65 -23.67
C ARG A 407 28.28 9.55 -22.61
N VAL A 408 29.34 8.78 -22.65
CA VAL A 408 29.69 7.84 -21.59
C VAL A 408 30.31 8.61 -20.43
N VAL A 409 29.75 8.52 -19.22
CA VAL A 409 30.17 9.29 -18.04
C VAL A 409 30.57 8.40 -16.86
N GLY A 410 30.23 7.11 -16.88
CA GLY A 410 30.55 6.18 -15.81
C GLY A 410 32.04 5.83 -15.79
N PRO A 411 32.71 5.88 -14.63
CA PRO A 411 34.16 5.64 -14.54
C PRO A 411 34.55 4.23 -14.98
N GLN A 412 33.73 3.22 -14.72
CA GLN A 412 33.98 1.84 -15.14
C GLN A 412 33.77 1.66 -16.66
N ALA A 413 32.78 2.34 -17.23
CA ALA A 413 32.58 2.34 -18.68
C ALA A 413 33.72 3.05 -19.40
N LEU A 414 34.20 4.16 -18.90
CA LEU A 414 35.36 4.88 -19.43
C LEU A 414 36.63 4.04 -19.33
N ALA A 415 36.88 3.36 -18.20
CA ALA A 415 38.00 2.44 -18.03
C ALA A 415 37.93 1.24 -18.98
N LEU A 416 36.71 0.72 -19.26
CA LEU A 416 36.49 -0.35 -20.24
C LEU A 416 36.83 0.11 -21.66
N ILE A 417 36.39 1.32 -22.05
CA ILE A 417 36.69 1.91 -23.37
C ILE A 417 38.18 2.17 -23.51
N ASP A 418 38.81 2.75 -22.49
CA ASP A 418 40.27 2.97 -22.42
C ASP A 418 41.04 1.65 -22.60
N THR A 419 40.56 0.62 -21.91
CA THR A 419 41.07 -0.74 -22.02
C THR A 419 40.97 -1.30 -23.44
N LEU A 420 39.79 -1.20 -24.05
CA LEU A 420 39.58 -1.67 -25.43
C LEU A 420 40.45 -0.90 -26.44
N THR A 421 40.68 0.39 -26.21
CA THR A 421 41.54 1.22 -27.06
C THR A 421 43.01 0.94 -26.87
N HIS A 422 43.47 0.51 -25.67
CA HIS A 422 44.84 0.14 -25.39
C HIS A 422 45.20 -1.29 -25.76
N ILE A 423 44.27 -2.24 -25.71
CA ILE A 423 44.45 -3.56 -26.33
C ILE A 423 44.70 -3.40 -27.84
N THR A 424 44.10 -2.38 -28.42
CA THR A 424 44.37 -1.94 -29.78
C THR A 424 45.75 -1.25 -29.98
N GLY A 425 46.60 -1.12 -28.94
CA GLY A 425 47.92 -0.53 -29.08
C GLY A 425 48.83 -1.29 -30.08
N ALA A 426 48.72 -2.62 -30.16
CA ALA A 426 49.24 -3.40 -31.26
C ALA A 426 48.36 -3.37 -32.50
N VAL A 427 47.05 -3.13 -32.34
CA VAL A 427 46.02 -2.86 -33.35
C VAL A 427 45.92 -1.35 -33.65
N SER A 428 46.61 -0.51 -32.90
CA SER A 428 46.52 0.96 -32.88
C SER A 428 47.04 1.62 -34.15
N SER A 429 47.89 0.94 -34.90
CA SER A 429 48.17 1.41 -36.27
C SER A 429 46.94 1.39 -37.17
N VAL A 430 45.90 0.61 -36.79
CA VAL A 430 44.63 0.46 -37.53
C VAL A 430 43.52 1.33 -36.93
N LEU A 431 43.46 1.47 -35.62
CA LEU A 431 42.42 2.22 -34.92
C LEU A 431 42.86 3.63 -34.46
N ALA A 432 44.15 3.84 -34.22
CA ALA A 432 44.66 5.04 -33.53
C ALA A 432 44.75 6.31 -34.38
N ALA A 433 44.47 6.24 -35.66
CA ALA A 433 44.46 7.47 -36.47
C ALA A 433 43.26 8.37 -36.22
N ASP A 434 42.15 7.77 -35.70
CA ASP A 434 40.87 8.47 -35.53
C ASP A 434 40.35 8.54 -34.09
N VAL A 435 41.06 7.94 -33.11
CA VAL A 435 40.68 8.03 -31.70
C VAL A 435 41.46 9.21 -31.07
N PRO A 436 40.78 10.22 -30.49
CA PRO A 436 41.46 11.37 -29.86
C PRO A 436 42.44 10.91 -28.80
N ARG A 437 43.70 11.42 -28.87
CA ARG A 437 44.71 11.20 -27.84
C ARG A 437 44.21 11.84 -26.54
N GLY A 438 43.99 11.04 -25.47
CA GLY A 438 43.55 11.54 -24.18
C GLY A 438 42.16 11.11 -23.74
N LEU A 439 41.68 9.96 -24.20
CA LEU A 439 40.37 9.35 -23.80
C LEU A 439 40.21 9.12 -22.28
N THR A 440 41.30 9.15 -21.51
CA THR A 440 41.28 8.96 -20.04
C THR A 440 40.70 10.13 -19.28
N SER A 441 40.50 11.29 -19.92
CA SER A 441 40.00 12.52 -19.29
C SER A 441 38.78 13.15 -19.99
N SER A 442 38.35 12.63 -21.15
CA SER A 442 37.17 13.15 -21.89
C SER A 442 36.06 12.10 -21.99
N PRO A 443 34.81 12.46 -21.73
CA PRO A 443 33.68 11.58 -21.95
C PRO A 443 33.58 11.23 -23.44
N VAL A 444 33.30 9.94 -23.72
CA VAL A 444 33.14 9.46 -25.10
C VAL A 444 31.74 9.79 -25.60
N ASP A 445 31.68 10.64 -26.63
CA ASP A 445 30.43 11.06 -27.25
C ASP A 445 29.89 9.96 -28.18
N PHE A 446 28.58 9.76 -28.17
CA PHE A 446 27.87 8.86 -29.06
C PHE A 446 26.65 9.56 -29.70
N GLU A 447 26.26 9.06 -30.87
CA GLU A 447 25.09 9.55 -31.59
C GLU A 447 23.82 8.85 -31.10
N SER A 448 23.90 7.55 -30.83
CA SER A 448 22.77 6.78 -30.31
C SER A 448 23.19 5.44 -29.69
N ILE A 449 22.38 4.98 -28.73
CA ILE A 449 22.33 3.59 -28.29
C ILE A 449 20.90 3.13 -28.49
N THR A 450 20.68 2.08 -29.29
CA THR A 450 19.35 1.55 -29.63
C THR A 450 19.33 0.04 -29.49
N GLY A 451 18.18 -0.50 -29.13
CA GLY A 451 18.01 -1.97 -29.06
C GLY A 451 16.73 -2.38 -28.36
N THR A 452 16.55 -3.68 -28.32
CA THR A 452 15.50 -4.32 -27.53
C THR A 452 16.08 -4.89 -26.23
N TYR A 453 15.25 -4.91 -25.20
CA TYR A 453 15.59 -5.53 -23.93
C TYR A 453 14.50 -6.52 -23.53
N GLN A 454 14.90 -7.60 -22.89
CA GLN A 454 14.05 -8.51 -22.16
C GLN A 454 14.64 -8.68 -20.76
N ILE A 455 13.81 -8.53 -19.74
CA ILE A 455 14.21 -8.70 -18.34
C ILE A 455 13.45 -9.89 -17.80
N THR A 456 14.15 -10.82 -17.17
CA THR A 456 13.56 -11.97 -16.51
C THR A 456 14.27 -12.18 -15.18
N ASN A 457 13.50 -12.09 -14.07
CA ASN A 457 14.05 -12.20 -12.72
C ASN A 457 15.28 -11.29 -12.50
N GLY A 458 15.20 -10.04 -12.94
CA GLY A 458 16.27 -9.05 -12.80
C GLY A 458 17.48 -9.26 -13.71
N VAL A 459 17.41 -10.17 -14.67
CA VAL A 459 18.46 -10.37 -15.68
C VAL A 459 18.02 -9.72 -16.99
N VAL A 460 18.71 -8.70 -17.41
CA VAL A 460 18.51 -8.02 -18.69
C VAL A 460 19.21 -8.80 -19.78
N THR A 461 18.49 -9.16 -20.83
CA THR A 461 19.01 -9.81 -22.03
C THR A 461 18.76 -8.93 -23.24
N THR A 462 19.77 -8.78 -24.10
CA THR A 462 19.66 -8.10 -25.39
C THR A 462 20.27 -8.92 -26.50
N ARG A 463 19.75 -8.76 -27.70
CA ARG A 463 20.24 -9.45 -28.91
C ARG A 463 20.64 -8.49 -30.03
N ASP A 464 20.36 -7.21 -29.85
CA ASP A 464 20.43 -6.18 -30.89
C ASP A 464 20.83 -4.81 -30.38
N LEU A 465 21.43 -4.73 -29.16
CA LEU A 465 21.86 -3.44 -28.65
C LEU A 465 23.01 -2.90 -29.49
N LEU A 466 22.80 -1.73 -30.07
CA LEU A 466 23.74 -1.07 -30.97
C LEU A 466 24.13 0.31 -30.42
N TYR A 467 25.38 0.46 -30.04
CA TYR A 467 26.01 1.74 -29.78
C TYR A 467 26.59 2.30 -31.07
N THR A 468 26.32 3.56 -31.38
CA THR A 468 26.80 4.24 -32.58
C THR A 468 27.48 5.55 -32.18
N SER A 469 28.71 5.74 -32.62
CA SER A 469 29.44 6.98 -32.55
C SER A 469 30.04 7.34 -33.91
N ARG A 470 30.69 8.49 -34.03
CA ARG A 470 31.37 8.89 -35.25
C ARG A 470 32.51 7.95 -35.67
N ALA A 471 33.15 7.37 -34.67
CA ALA A 471 34.36 6.53 -34.89
C ALA A 471 34.04 5.04 -34.97
N ILE A 472 33.08 4.54 -34.17
CA ILE A 472 32.83 3.12 -34.01
C ILE A 472 31.34 2.80 -33.90
N LYS A 473 30.97 1.59 -34.28
CA LYS A 473 29.71 0.94 -33.96
C LYS A 473 29.99 -0.30 -33.12
N VAL A 474 29.24 -0.45 -32.01
CA VAL A 474 29.39 -1.62 -31.14
C VAL A 474 28.06 -2.33 -31.02
N GLY A 475 27.96 -3.52 -31.59
CA GLY A 475 26.87 -4.46 -31.37
C GLY A 475 27.11 -5.21 -30.07
N VAL A 476 26.11 -5.31 -29.22
CA VAL A 476 26.16 -5.99 -27.91
C VAL A 476 25.06 -7.05 -27.87
N VAL A 477 25.43 -8.29 -27.58
CA VAL A 477 24.51 -9.41 -27.37
C VAL A 477 24.86 -10.11 -26.07
N GLY A 478 23.87 -10.45 -25.26
CA GLY A 478 24.11 -11.18 -24.02
C GLY A 478 23.22 -10.73 -22.88
N ASN A 479 23.71 -10.92 -21.66
CA ASN A 479 22.92 -10.67 -20.46
C ASN A 479 23.70 -9.92 -19.37
N TYR A 480 22.93 -9.20 -18.53
CA TYR A 480 23.42 -8.45 -17.38
C TYR A 480 22.45 -8.58 -16.21
N GLY A 481 22.93 -9.02 -15.05
CA GLY A 481 22.15 -9.16 -13.83
C GLY A 481 22.11 -7.84 -13.04
N LEU A 482 20.95 -7.25 -12.90
CA LEU A 482 20.77 -5.94 -12.23
C LEU A 482 21.18 -5.96 -10.75
N ALA A 483 20.82 -7.02 -10.02
CA ALA A 483 21.17 -7.14 -8.61
C ALA A 483 22.62 -7.62 -8.40
N SER A 484 23.08 -8.55 -9.24
CA SER A 484 24.37 -9.22 -9.06
C SER A 484 25.53 -8.50 -9.73
N GLY A 485 25.24 -7.59 -10.68
CA GLY A 485 26.24 -6.98 -11.56
C GLY A 485 26.97 -7.98 -12.47
N ARG A 486 26.52 -9.24 -12.53
CA ARG A 486 27.14 -10.26 -13.41
C ARG A 486 26.80 -9.97 -14.85
N MET A 487 27.80 -10.10 -15.71
CA MET A 487 27.66 -9.88 -17.15
C MET A 487 28.24 -11.02 -17.95
N ASN A 488 27.63 -11.26 -19.09
CA ASN A 488 28.07 -12.18 -20.11
C ASN A 488 27.63 -11.62 -21.47
N LEU A 489 28.53 -10.87 -22.11
CA LEU A 489 28.25 -10.04 -23.27
C LEU A 489 29.25 -10.32 -24.39
N ASP A 490 28.73 -10.56 -25.59
CA ASP A 490 29.50 -10.60 -26.83
C ASP A 490 29.45 -9.21 -27.49
N LEU A 491 30.61 -8.66 -27.73
CA LEU A 491 30.81 -7.35 -28.33
C LEU A 491 31.34 -7.52 -29.76
N ARG A 492 30.72 -6.82 -30.70
CA ARG A 492 31.18 -6.66 -32.05
C ARG A 492 31.47 -5.20 -32.32
N VAL A 493 32.76 -4.83 -32.33
CA VAL A 493 33.21 -3.46 -32.56
C VAL A 493 33.57 -3.32 -34.04
N GLN A 494 32.83 -2.48 -34.77
CA GLN A 494 33.05 -2.14 -36.15
C GLN A 494 33.69 -0.76 -36.25
N HIS A 495 34.78 -0.69 -37.00
CA HIS A 495 35.51 0.53 -37.30
C HIS A 495 35.73 0.65 -38.79
N ALA A 496 36.09 1.82 -39.33
CA ALA A 496 36.31 2.06 -40.74
C ALA A 496 37.37 1.09 -41.39
N ARG A 497 38.25 0.54 -40.56
CA ARG A 497 39.37 -0.34 -41.02
C ARG A 497 39.23 -1.81 -40.63
N GLY A 498 38.13 -2.21 -39.97
CA GLY A 498 37.96 -3.62 -39.60
C GLY A 498 36.89 -3.88 -38.54
N GLU A 499 36.81 -5.13 -38.12
CA GLU A 499 35.92 -5.60 -37.07
C GLU A 499 36.75 -6.30 -35.98
N LEU A 500 36.39 -6.04 -34.71
CA LEU A 500 36.93 -6.69 -33.53
C LEU A 500 35.80 -7.35 -32.77
N ARG A 501 36.01 -8.62 -32.36
CA ARG A 501 35.08 -9.36 -31.50
C ARG A 501 35.72 -9.56 -30.14
N ALA A 502 34.94 -9.27 -29.10
CA ALA A 502 35.36 -9.46 -27.72
C ALA A 502 34.23 -10.09 -26.90
N HIS A 503 34.61 -10.90 -25.95
CA HIS A 503 33.72 -11.49 -24.97
C HIS A 503 33.99 -10.83 -23.59
N LEU A 504 32.96 -10.27 -22.99
CA LEU A 504 33.02 -9.61 -21.69
C LEU A 504 32.24 -10.43 -20.67
N ALA A 505 32.90 -10.94 -19.65
CA ALA A 505 32.32 -11.79 -18.64
C ALA A 505 32.73 -11.34 -17.21
N GLY A 506 32.10 -11.91 -16.18
CA GLY A 506 32.42 -11.66 -14.78
C GLY A 506 31.46 -10.69 -14.11
N SER A 507 31.96 -9.86 -13.21
CA SER A 507 31.15 -8.86 -12.51
C SER A 507 31.46 -7.45 -13.02
N ALA A 508 30.51 -6.53 -12.84
CA ALA A 508 30.69 -5.12 -13.17
C ALA A 508 31.89 -4.48 -12.43
N ALA A 509 32.19 -4.97 -11.23
CA ALA A 509 33.34 -4.49 -10.45
C ALA A 509 34.69 -5.05 -10.93
N SER A 510 34.68 -6.24 -11.55
CA SER A 510 35.89 -6.91 -12.06
C SER A 510 35.58 -7.69 -13.34
N PRO A 511 35.43 -7.00 -14.48
CA PRO A 511 35.14 -7.63 -15.76
C PRO A 511 36.38 -8.36 -16.31
N THR A 512 36.11 -9.47 -16.99
CA THR A 512 37.12 -10.21 -17.76
C THR A 512 36.84 -10.02 -19.25
N ILE A 513 37.83 -9.56 -19.99
CA ILE A 513 37.73 -9.32 -21.42
C ILE A 513 38.56 -10.37 -22.15
N LYS A 514 37.94 -11.08 -23.11
CA LYS A 514 38.63 -11.96 -24.03
C LYS A 514 38.40 -11.45 -25.45
N VAL A 515 39.47 -11.11 -26.14
CA VAL A 515 39.43 -10.69 -27.56
C VAL A 515 39.63 -11.91 -28.44
N ASP A 516 38.83 -12.02 -29.51
CA ASP A 516 38.99 -13.05 -30.53
C ASP A 516 40.08 -12.62 -31.51
N PRO A 517 41.29 -13.25 -31.47
CA PRO A 517 42.40 -12.86 -32.36
C PRO A 517 42.07 -13.04 -33.84
N SER A 518 41.19 -14.00 -34.18
CA SER A 518 40.83 -14.29 -35.57
C SER A 518 39.98 -13.23 -36.25
N SER A 519 39.38 -12.34 -35.41
CA SER A 519 38.54 -11.22 -35.91
C SER A 519 39.37 -10.00 -36.35
N VAL A 520 40.66 -9.97 -36.02
CA VAL A 520 41.55 -8.85 -36.37
C VAL A 520 42.14 -9.10 -37.76
N THR A 521 41.69 -8.35 -38.74
CA THR A 521 42.11 -8.50 -40.16
C THR A 521 43.51 -7.90 -40.44
N THR A 522 44.33 -7.59 -39.46
CA THR A 522 45.66 -6.96 -39.58
C THR A 522 46.77 -7.84 -38.99
N ASN A 523 47.99 -7.74 -39.50
CA ASN A 523 49.20 -8.50 -39.15
C ASN A 523 49.72 -8.25 -37.71
N VAL A 524 48.94 -8.68 -36.70
CA VAL A 524 49.34 -8.59 -35.27
C VAL A 524 49.57 -10.01 -34.75
N SER A 525 50.69 -10.23 -34.06
CA SER A 525 51.00 -11.56 -33.51
C SER A 525 50.10 -11.87 -32.29
N ARG A 526 49.73 -13.16 -32.18
CA ARG A 526 48.88 -13.66 -31.08
C ARG A 526 49.51 -13.40 -29.70
N GLU A 527 50.84 -13.38 -29.62
CA GLU A 527 51.63 -13.19 -28.40
C GLU A 527 51.56 -11.76 -27.88
N GLU A 528 51.55 -10.75 -28.77
CA GLU A 528 51.36 -9.34 -28.42
C GLU A 528 49.97 -9.02 -27.88
N LEU A 529 48.95 -9.69 -28.42
CA LEU A 529 47.57 -9.59 -27.94
C LEU A 529 47.41 -10.20 -26.55
N GLU A 530 47.95 -11.40 -26.29
CA GLU A 530 47.86 -12.07 -24.99
C GLU A 530 48.59 -11.31 -23.91
N THR A 531 49.76 -10.73 -24.22
CA THR A 531 50.55 -9.91 -23.30
C THR A 531 49.85 -8.60 -22.93
N GLY A 532 49.22 -7.93 -23.90
CA GLY A 532 48.42 -6.71 -23.67
C GLY A 532 47.21 -6.97 -22.77
N VAL A 533 46.50 -8.10 -22.93
CA VAL A 533 45.39 -8.49 -22.08
C VAL A 533 45.82 -8.81 -20.64
N GLN A 534 46.96 -9.50 -20.48
CA GLN A 534 47.48 -9.82 -19.13
C GLN A 534 47.95 -8.58 -18.35
N ASP A 535 48.61 -7.64 -18.99
CA ASP A 535 49.02 -6.39 -18.35
C ASP A 535 47.84 -5.52 -17.93
N LEU A 536 46.79 -5.59 -18.67
CA LEU A 536 45.53 -4.95 -18.36
C LEU A 536 44.86 -5.54 -17.13
N LEU A 537 44.76 -6.84 -17.04
CA LEU A 537 44.18 -7.54 -15.88
C LEU A 537 44.98 -7.26 -14.60
N LYS A 538 46.30 -7.06 -14.70
CA LYS A 538 47.16 -6.63 -13.57
C LYS A 538 46.88 -5.19 -13.13
N ARG A 539 46.55 -4.27 -14.04
CA ARG A 539 46.20 -2.86 -13.69
C ARG A 539 44.83 -2.76 -13.03
N PHE A 540 43.85 -3.58 -13.44
CA PHE A 540 42.53 -3.65 -12.79
C PHE A 540 42.57 -4.21 -11.36
N ARG A 541 43.52 -5.13 -11.05
CA ARG A 541 43.70 -5.65 -9.68
C ARG A 541 44.39 -4.69 -8.72
N ARG A 542 45.03 -3.61 -9.18
CA ARG A 542 45.75 -2.63 -8.37
C ARG A 542 44.97 -1.36 -8.05
N ARG A 543 43.76 -1.20 -8.53
CA ARG A 543 42.83 -0.13 -8.15
C ARG A 543 41.58 -0.73 -7.45
#